data_e6c306cd5041f149cbd7a28b64bdf943
#
_entry.id   e6c306cd5041f149cbd7a28b64bdf943
#
_cell.length_a   1.000
_cell.length_b   1.000
_cell.length_c   1.000
_cell.angle_alpha   90.00
_cell.angle_beta   90.00
_cell.angle_gamma   90.00
#
_symmetry.space_group_name_H-M   'P 1'
#
loop_
_entity.id
_entity.type
_entity.pdbx_description
1 polymer ?
#
loop_
_entity_poly.entity_id
_entity_poly.type
_entity_poly.pdbx_seq_one_letter_code
_entity_poly.pdbx_strand_id
1 'polypeptide(L)'
;MNYKIADSKFKELLLPTLLIVMALNISSVVDSFFVGTFIGENAVAAIDLLEPLLLLVTVFEWLFGLGGQILALNKKAEFDTDGSNRYFTTSIVLSFIASLIMAVICFAYMDPLADLLHATPGTKPLILQYASFLYGCFVVSTIAGVLTQYIRVDGQPNFASIVIILANVINIILDYLFLSSGMGMASASLASFIGYTACLAACLIYIRNPKRTFRFVRKALEIKTFIKEGIEIIKIGFPGASIGVFDVIFVYIMNAFIAAELGDMGLTTYMLCMDALVIASIVDVGISETLTSIVPIYYAKHDYANLKHLIKISLMLSVVFATALTLFIWVWPDGFLALYNFGHKDIAGFATHAVQLYSFFFLLSILPSILVFYYEAIERSVLSTVLSTLYTLVLPLTLVYLLYNLIGSDGIWIAFPVSCIVSMIIIVITVKVMQMREPKYSTLFFIEHDLIDKTRNFALTDNDEKEREECMQHLKNLNANEEFCNNANKIFDVILETNPHGTYVEALVIDYDKSIHLDIKYDGEQENLNHLKENFPEGLLKYAEVLGFNTIEYEMKKS
;
A
#
# COMPACT_ATOMS: atom_id res chain seq x y z
N MET A 1 22.92 13.79 10.10
CA MET A 1 21.58 13.39 10.59
C MET A 1 21.52 11.88 10.65
N ASN A 2 21.05 11.34 11.74
CA ASN A 2 20.91 9.90 11.94
C ASN A 2 19.42 9.55 11.82
N TYR A 3 19.02 8.77 10.81
CA TYR A 3 17.63 8.44 10.48
C TYR A 3 17.19 7.08 11.05
N LYS A 4 17.70 6.72 12.23
CA LYS A 4 17.64 5.36 12.78
C LYS A 4 16.21 4.86 13.02
N ILE A 5 15.31 5.72 13.54
CA ILE A 5 13.89 5.36 13.77
C ILE A 5 13.18 5.18 12.42
N ALA A 6 13.34 6.12 11.49
CA ALA A 6 12.70 6.05 10.18
C ALA A 6 13.16 4.80 9.41
N ASP A 7 14.47 4.49 9.41
CA ASP A 7 15.02 3.30 8.78
C ASP A 7 14.54 2.00 9.43
N SER A 8 14.48 1.97 10.78
CA SER A 8 14.00 0.81 11.52
C SER A 8 12.53 0.53 11.18
N LYS A 9 11.68 1.55 11.23
CA LYS A 9 10.25 1.41 10.94
C LYS A 9 9.97 1.11 9.47
N PHE A 10 10.74 1.68 8.56
CA PHE A 10 10.65 1.33 7.15
C PHE A 10 10.95 -0.15 6.90
N LYS A 11 12.02 -0.68 7.49
CA LYS A 11 12.38 -2.10 7.38
C LYS A 11 11.37 -3.01 8.07
N GLU A 12 10.87 -2.61 9.24
CA GLU A 12 9.87 -3.34 10.02
C GLU A 12 8.55 -3.49 9.26
N LEU A 13 8.16 -2.51 8.44
CA LEU A 13 6.96 -2.55 7.60
C LEU A 13 7.22 -3.18 6.24
N LEU A 14 8.37 -2.90 5.61
CA LEU A 14 8.66 -3.33 4.24
C LEU A 14 8.73 -4.86 4.11
N LEU A 15 9.51 -5.52 4.98
CA LEU A 15 9.70 -6.96 4.87
C LEU A 15 8.38 -7.74 5.03
N PRO A 16 7.54 -7.50 6.06
CA PRO A 16 6.23 -8.12 6.15
C PRO A 16 5.33 -7.83 4.95
N THR A 17 5.34 -6.60 4.43
CA THR A 17 4.53 -6.23 3.28
C THR A 17 4.96 -6.98 2.01
N LEU A 18 6.26 -7.07 1.75
CA LEU A 18 6.80 -7.87 0.63
C LEU A 18 6.39 -9.35 0.75
N LEU A 19 6.47 -9.92 1.96
CA LEU A 19 6.07 -11.30 2.20
C LEU A 19 4.56 -11.53 1.96
N ILE A 20 3.71 -10.55 2.28
CA ILE A 20 2.27 -10.60 1.97
C ILE A 20 2.07 -10.63 0.46
N VAL A 21 2.67 -9.68 -0.29
CA VAL A 21 2.52 -9.59 -1.74
C VAL A 21 3.02 -10.87 -2.43
N MET A 22 4.15 -11.41 -1.98
CA MET A 22 4.68 -12.69 -2.50
C MET A 22 3.73 -13.85 -2.19
N ALA A 23 3.22 -13.95 -0.98
CA ALA A 23 2.32 -15.05 -0.57
C ALA A 23 1.02 -15.05 -1.39
N LEU A 24 0.44 -13.87 -1.64
CA LEU A 24 -0.78 -13.73 -2.46
C LEU A 24 -0.53 -14.18 -3.91
N ASN A 25 0.57 -13.75 -4.54
CA ASN A 25 0.90 -14.16 -5.91
C ASN A 25 1.19 -15.67 -6.00
N ILE A 26 1.94 -16.25 -5.05
CA ILE A 26 2.22 -17.69 -5.02
C ILE A 26 0.93 -18.49 -4.84
N SER A 27 0.04 -18.07 -3.93
CA SER A 27 -1.23 -18.77 -3.68
C SER A 27 -2.07 -18.83 -4.95
N SER A 28 -2.24 -17.72 -5.67
CA SER A 28 -3.01 -17.67 -6.91
C SER A 28 -2.48 -18.64 -7.98
N VAL A 29 -1.15 -18.71 -8.16
CA VAL A 29 -0.53 -19.64 -9.12
C VAL A 29 -0.75 -21.10 -8.70
N VAL A 30 -0.60 -21.43 -7.41
CA VAL A 30 -0.78 -22.79 -6.88
C VAL A 30 -2.23 -23.23 -6.97
N ASP A 31 -3.19 -22.33 -6.70
CA ASP A 31 -4.62 -22.62 -6.80
C ASP A 31 -4.99 -22.97 -8.26
N SER A 32 -4.56 -22.17 -9.24
CA SER A 32 -4.77 -22.44 -10.66
C SER A 32 -4.13 -23.77 -11.09
N PHE A 33 -2.93 -24.08 -10.59
CA PHE A 33 -2.26 -25.35 -10.85
C PHE A 33 -3.03 -26.56 -10.31
N PHE A 34 -3.52 -26.51 -9.08
CA PHE A 34 -4.29 -27.61 -8.52
C PHE A 34 -5.64 -27.78 -9.21
N VAL A 35 -6.36 -26.70 -9.46
CA VAL A 35 -7.64 -26.74 -10.18
C VAL A 35 -7.44 -27.30 -11.60
N GLY A 36 -6.40 -26.87 -12.32
CA GLY A 36 -6.06 -27.41 -13.63
C GLY A 36 -5.70 -28.89 -13.62
N THR A 37 -4.93 -29.32 -12.60
CA THR A 37 -4.47 -30.71 -12.49
C THR A 37 -5.59 -31.68 -12.10
N PHE A 38 -6.47 -31.31 -11.15
CA PHE A 38 -7.47 -32.24 -10.60
C PHE A 38 -8.84 -32.14 -11.26
N ILE A 39 -9.21 -30.99 -11.84
CA ILE A 39 -10.52 -30.79 -12.48
C ILE A 39 -10.37 -30.67 -13.99
N GLY A 40 -9.37 -29.89 -14.46
CA GLY A 40 -9.06 -29.72 -15.88
C GLY A 40 -9.12 -28.28 -16.36
N GLU A 41 -8.79 -28.07 -17.64
CA GLU A 41 -8.62 -26.73 -18.25
C GLU A 41 -9.89 -25.86 -18.18
N ASN A 42 -11.08 -26.45 -18.35
CA ASN A 42 -12.32 -25.70 -18.24
C ASN A 42 -12.54 -25.09 -16.84
N ALA A 43 -11.97 -25.67 -15.80
CA ALA A 43 -12.08 -25.15 -14.45
C ALA A 43 -11.15 -23.97 -14.22
N VAL A 44 -9.95 -23.99 -14.80
CA VAL A 44 -9.05 -22.81 -14.81
C VAL A 44 -9.72 -21.67 -15.57
N ALA A 45 -10.24 -21.93 -16.76
CA ALA A 45 -10.98 -20.93 -17.54
C ALA A 45 -12.21 -20.37 -16.79
N ALA A 46 -12.86 -21.19 -15.95
CA ALA A 46 -13.97 -20.72 -15.10
C ALA A 46 -13.51 -19.75 -14.00
N ILE A 47 -12.33 -19.96 -13.39
CA ILE A 47 -11.73 -19.02 -12.42
C ILE A 47 -11.33 -17.73 -13.11
N ASP A 48 -10.67 -17.81 -14.27
CA ASP A 48 -10.23 -16.65 -15.05
C ASP A 48 -11.42 -15.77 -15.43
N LEU A 49 -12.57 -16.36 -15.78
CA LEU A 49 -13.80 -15.62 -16.06
C LEU A 49 -14.36 -14.91 -14.83
N LEU A 50 -14.11 -15.44 -13.62
CA LEU A 50 -14.52 -14.82 -12.35
C LEU A 50 -13.53 -13.78 -11.82
N GLU A 51 -12.35 -13.66 -12.41
CA GLU A 51 -11.30 -12.74 -11.95
C GLU A 51 -11.80 -11.29 -11.76
N PRO A 52 -12.61 -10.69 -12.65
CA PRO A 52 -13.15 -9.34 -12.43
C PRO A 52 -13.97 -9.20 -11.15
N LEU A 53 -14.66 -10.26 -10.73
CA LEU A 53 -15.41 -10.28 -9.48
C LEU A 53 -14.48 -10.44 -8.26
N LEU A 54 -13.46 -11.27 -8.39
CA LEU A 54 -12.45 -11.47 -7.32
C LEU A 54 -11.64 -10.19 -7.08
N LEU A 55 -11.31 -9.44 -8.12
CA LEU A 55 -10.62 -8.15 -8.00
C LEU A 55 -11.41 -7.10 -7.24
N LEU A 56 -12.75 -7.18 -7.19
CA LEU A 56 -13.54 -6.25 -6.37
C LEU A 56 -13.25 -6.36 -4.87
N VAL A 57 -12.78 -7.51 -4.38
CA VAL A 57 -12.29 -7.65 -3.00
C VAL A 57 -11.12 -6.69 -2.76
N THR A 58 -10.10 -6.75 -3.62
CA THR A 58 -8.91 -5.87 -3.55
C THR A 58 -9.30 -4.41 -3.70
N VAL A 59 -10.22 -4.10 -4.62
CA VAL A 59 -10.77 -2.73 -4.77
C VAL A 59 -11.40 -2.24 -3.47
N PHE A 60 -12.20 -3.07 -2.77
CA PHE A 60 -12.81 -2.69 -1.49
C PHE A 60 -11.78 -2.58 -0.37
N GLU A 61 -10.76 -3.45 -0.35
CA GLU A 61 -9.67 -3.37 0.62
C GLU A 61 -8.87 -2.08 0.46
N TRP A 62 -8.57 -1.65 -0.74
CA TRP A 62 -7.85 -0.40 -0.99
C TRP A 62 -8.76 0.81 -0.76
N LEU A 63 -9.99 0.76 -1.22
CA LEU A 63 -10.94 1.87 -1.08
C LEU A 63 -11.22 2.19 0.40
N PHE A 64 -11.57 1.18 1.19
CA PHE A 64 -11.96 1.36 2.58
C PHE A 64 -10.81 1.16 3.56
N GLY A 65 -9.94 0.18 3.31
CA GLY A 65 -8.81 -0.14 4.18
C GLY A 65 -7.70 0.90 4.05
N LEU A 66 -7.14 1.07 2.87
CA LEU A 66 -6.04 2.02 2.64
C LEU A 66 -6.50 3.46 2.84
N GLY A 67 -7.64 3.87 2.23
CA GLY A 67 -8.17 5.21 2.38
C GLY A 67 -8.48 5.58 3.83
N GLY A 68 -9.10 4.66 4.57
CA GLY A 68 -9.39 4.87 5.99
C GLY A 68 -8.15 4.83 6.88
N GLN A 69 -7.18 3.96 6.58
CA GLN A 69 -5.90 3.88 7.28
C GLN A 69 -5.12 5.20 7.18
N ILE A 70 -5.02 5.79 5.98
CA ILE A 70 -4.33 7.08 5.76
C ILE A 70 -4.95 8.17 6.63
N LEU A 71 -6.28 8.32 6.58
CA LEU A 71 -7.00 9.32 7.39
C LEU A 71 -6.86 9.07 8.89
N ALA A 72 -6.93 7.80 9.32
CA ALA A 72 -6.75 7.44 10.72
C ALA A 72 -5.33 7.75 11.20
N LEU A 73 -4.30 7.49 10.39
CA LEU A 73 -2.89 7.81 10.72
C LEU A 73 -2.64 9.31 10.78
N ASN A 74 -3.20 10.09 9.84
CA ASN A 74 -3.11 11.55 9.89
C ASN A 74 -3.72 12.10 11.17
N LYS A 75 -4.94 11.64 11.54
CA LYS A 75 -5.57 12.04 12.82
C LYS A 75 -4.76 11.63 14.03
N LYS A 76 -4.14 10.47 13.99
CA LYS A 76 -3.28 9.99 15.07
C LYS A 76 -2.00 10.83 15.19
N ALA A 77 -1.39 11.25 14.07
CA ALA A 77 -0.26 12.16 14.05
C ALA A 77 -0.62 13.57 14.57
N GLU A 78 -1.88 13.99 14.40
CA GLU A 78 -2.44 15.23 14.99
C GLU A 78 -2.89 15.07 16.45
N PHE A 79 -2.65 13.90 17.08
CA PHE A 79 -3.13 13.54 18.43
C PHE A 79 -4.66 13.48 18.58
N ASP A 80 -5.43 13.43 17.49
CA ASP A 80 -6.88 13.21 17.48
C ASP A 80 -7.19 11.71 17.49
N THR A 81 -7.08 11.09 18.66
CA THR A 81 -7.36 9.67 18.87
C THR A 81 -8.82 9.32 18.58
N ASP A 82 -9.76 10.22 18.91
CA ASP A 82 -11.19 9.99 18.62
C ASP A 82 -11.47 10.01 17.12
N GLY A 83 -10.89 10.94 16.37
CA GLY A 83 -10.96 10.99 14.93
C GLY A 83 -10.36 9.74 14.28
N SER A 84 -9.18 9.34 14.71
CA SER A 84 -8.53 8.12 14.26
C SER A 84 -9.41 6.87 14.45
N ASN A 85 -10.02 6.72 15.64
CA ASN A 85 -10.92 5.61 15.96
C ASN A 85 -12.24 5.66 15.18
N ARG A 86 -12.74 6.85 14.85
CA ARG A 86 -13.93 6.99 14.00
C ARG A 86 -13.64 6.50 12.59
N TYR A 87 -12.53 6.92 11.95
CA TYR A 87 -12.16 6.43 10.62
C TYR A 87 -11.93 4.92 10.60
N PHE A 88 -11.28 4.35 11.62
CA PHE A 88 -11.16 2.90 11.77
C PHE A 88 -12.54 2.21 11.79
N THR A 89 -13.46 2.68 12.64
CA THR A 89 -14.78 2.08 12.78
C THR A 89 -15.59 2.21 11.48
N THR A 90 -15.55 3.39 10.85
CA THR A 90 -16.26 3.67 9.60
C THR A 90 -15.72 2.80 8.47
N SER A 91 -14.41 2.60 8.35
CA SER A 91 -13.79 1.73 7.34
C SER A 91 -14.27 0.28 7.45
N ILE A 92 -14.25 -0.30 8.66
CA ILE A 92 -14.67 -1.68 8.88
C ILE A 92 -16.16 -1.86 8.55
N VAL A 93 -17.01 -0.91 8.95
CA VAL A 93 -18.45 -0.98 8.68
C VAL A 93 -18.75 -0.79 7.20
N LEU A 94 -18.06 0.13 6.51
CA LEU A 94 -18.23 0.32 5.06
C LEU A 94 -17.77 -0.91 4.28
N SER A 95 -16.64 -1.50 4.62
CA SER A 95 -16.13 -2.71 3.98
C SER A 95 -17.10 -3.89 4.16
N PHE A 96 -17.69 -4.04 5.36
CA PHE A 96 -18.71 -5.04 5.62
C PHE A 96 -19.97 -4.80 4.78
N ILE A 97 -20.49 -3.58 4.75
CA ILE A 97 -21.70 -3.24 3.97
C ILE A 97 -21.46 -3.46 2.48
N ALA A 98 -20.34 -2.99 1.94
CA ALA A 98 -20.02 -3.10 0.52
C ALA A 98 -19.84 -4.57 0.10
N SER A 99 -19.06 -5.35 0.85
CA SER A 99 -18.84 -6.78 0.57
C SER A 99 -20.11 -7.60 0.75
N LEU A 100 -20.99 -7.28 1.70
CA LEU A 100 -22.28 -7.93 1.88
C LEU A 100 -23.22 -7.63 0.71
N ILE A 101 -23.29 -6.37 0.25
CA ILE A 101 -24.08 -5.99 -0.93
C ILE A 101 -23.58 -6.77 -2.15
N MET A 102 -22.26 -6.83 -2.34
CA MET A 102 -21.63 -7.58 -3.42
C MET A 102 -21.99 -9.07 -3.35
N ALA A 103 -21.87 -9.68 -2.17
CA ALA A 103 -22.24 -11.08 -1.94
C ALA A 103 -23.70 -11.36 -2.28
N VAL A 104 -24.62 -10.47 -1.87
CA VAL A 104 -26.07 -10.57 -2.16
C VAL A 104 -26.33 -10.43 -3.66
N ILE A 105 -25.69 -9.48 -4.34
CA ILE A 105 -25.84 -9.31 -5.80
C ILE A 105 -25.33 -10.56 -6.53
N CYS A 106 -24.14 -11.06 -6.18
CA CYS A 106 -23.59 -12.26 -6.78
C CYS A 106 -24.47 -13.48 -6.52
N PHE A 107 -25.00 -13.63 -5.28
CA PHE A 107 -25.91 -14.72 -4.96
C PHE A 107 -27.20 -14.67 -5.79
N ALA A 108 -27.81 -13.49 -5.95
CA ALA A 108 -29.07 -13.32 -6.66
C ALA A 108 -28.94 -13.44 -8.19
N TYR A 109 -27.79 -13.05 -8.74
CA TYR A 109 -27.59 -12.86 -10.18
C TYR A 109 -26.39 -13.63 -10.75
N MET A 110 -25.86 -14.66 -10.08
CA MET A 110 -24.67 -15.36 -10.57
C MET A 110 -24.89 -16.04 -11.93
N ASP A 111 -26.08 -16.59 -12.18
CA ASP A 111 -26.37 -17.24 -13.47
C ASP A 111 -26.34 -16.23 -14.63
N PRO A 112 -27.07 -15.09 -14.60
CA PRO A 112 -26.92 -14.04 -15.61
C PRO A 112 -25.53 -13.35 -15.60
N LEU A 113 -24.83 -13.26 -14.47
CA LEU A 113 -23.45 -12.77 -14.44
C LEU A 113 -22.49 -13.69 -15.17
N ALA A 114 -22.64 -15.01 -15.03
CA ALA A 114 -21.86 -15.98 -15.79
C ALA A 114 -22.08 -15.82 -17.30
N ASP A 115 -23.32 -15.59 -17.75
CA ASP A 115 -23.61 -15.31 -19.16
C ASP A 115 -23.01 -13.97 -19.61
N LEU A 116 -23.02 -12.93 -18.76
CA LEU A 116 -22.39 -11.64 -19.04
C LEU A 116 -20.86 -11.78 -19.18
N LEU A 117 -20.25 -12.66 -18.40
CA LEU A 117 -18.84 -13.00 -18.46
C LEU A 117 -18.49 -13.96 -19.62
N HIS A 118 -19.43 -14.21 -20.54
CA HIS A 118 -19.29 -15.09 -21.70
C HIS A 118 -18.95 -16.56 -21.34
N ALA A 119 -19.52 -17.05 -20.23
CA ALA A 119 -19.36 -18.45 -19.84
C ALA A 119 -19.89 -19.40 -20.93
N THR A 120 -19.10 -20.39 -21.26
CA THR A 120 -19.47 -21.45 -22.21
C THR A 120 -20.30 -22.54 -21.50
N PRO A 121 -20.98 -23.44 -22.26
CA PRO A 121 -21.65 -24.60 -21.65
C PRO A 121 -20.74 -25.50 -20.81
N GLY A 122 -19.42 -25.47 -21.06
CA GLY A 122 -18.42 -26.23 -20.29
C GLY A 122 -17.98 -25.50 -19.00
N THR A 123 -17.89 -24.18 -19.01
CA THR A 123 -17.39 -23.39 -17.85
C THR A 123 -18.52 -22.94 -16.93
N LYS A 124 -19.72 -22.67 -17.42
CA LYS A 124 -20.85 -22.16 -16.62
C LYS A 124 -21.22 -23.04 -15.41
N PRO A 125 -21.34 -24.37 -15.54
CA PRO A 125 -21.60 -25.23 -14.38
C PRO A 125 -20.50 -25.17 -13.32
N LEU A 126 -19.22 -24.99 -13.73
CA LEU A 126 -18.08 -24.88 -12.83
C LEU A 126 -18.08 -23.54 -12.10
N ILE A 127 -18.44 -22.45 -12.79
CA ILE A 127 -18.65 -21.12 -12.17
C ILE A 127 -19.71 -21.19 -11.09
N LEU A 128 -20.86 -21.79 -11.35
CA LEU A 128 -21.94 -21.92 -10.37
C LEU A 128 -21.55 -22.79 -9.16
N GLN A 129 -20.75 -23.85 -9.37
CA GLN A 129 -20.21 -24.64 -8.27
C GLN A 129 -19.22 -23.81 -7.43
N TYR A 130 -18.29 -23.11 -8.04
CA TYR A 130 -17.30 -22.26 -7.36
C TYR A 130 -17.99 -21.16 -6.55
N ALA A 131 -19.04 -20.57 -7.10
CA ALA A 131 -19.82 -19.51 -6.47
C ALA A 131 -20.45 -19.93 -5.12
N SER A 132 -20.63 -21.23 -4.86
CA SER A 132 -21.29 -21.73 -3.64
C SER A 132 -20.71 -21.19 -2.33
N PHE A 133 -19.39 -21.02 -2.24
CA PHE A 133 -18.72 -20.45 -1.08
C PHE A 133 -18.11 -19.06 -1.34
N LEU A 134 -18.04 -18.63 -2.60
CA LEU A 134 -17.50 -17.36 -3.01
C LEU A 134 -18.23 -16.17 -2.35
N TYR A 135 -19.56 -16.23 -2.18
CA TYR A 135 -20.34 -15.18 -1.54
C TYR A 135 -19.91 -14.90 -0.09
N GLY A 136 -19.67 -16.00 0.67
CA GLY A 136 -19.13 -15.87 2.03
C GLY A 136 -17.68 -15.38 2.02
N CYS A 137 -16.91 -15.84 1.05
CA CYS A 137 -15.52 -15.46 0.87
C CYS A 137 -15.38 -13.93 0.67
N PHE A 138 -16.21 -13.29 -0.16
CA PHE A 138 -16.20 -11.83 -0.37
C PHE A 138 -16.29 -11.06 0.94
N VAL A 139 -17.21 -11.44 1.82
CA VAL A 139 -17.41 -10.73 3.09
C VAL A 139 -16.24 -10.94 4.04
N VAL A 140 -15.80 -12.18 4.18
CA VAL A 140 -14.78 -12.57 5.15
C VAL A 140 -13.41 -12.04 4.72
N SER A 141 -13.04 -12.19 3.43
CA SER A 141 -11.75 -11.72 2.91
C SER A 141 -11.62 -10.20 2.98
N THR A 142 -12.64 -9.45 2.53
CA THR A 142 -12.62 -7.98 2.57
C THR A 142 -12.44 -7.46 4.00
N ILE A 143 -13.19 -8.00 4.98
CA ILE A 143 -13.05 -7.54 6.38
C ILE A 143 -11.68 -7.95 6.94
N ALA A 144 -11.20 -9.15 6.66
CA ALA A 144 -9.90 -9.63 7.09
C ALA A 144 -8.78 -8.76 6.50
N GLY A 145 -8.83 -8.45 5.20
CA GLY A 145 -7.88 -7.59 4.51
C GLY A 145 -7.83 -6.19 5.12
N VAL A 146 -8.99 -5.54 5.31
CA VAL A 146 -9.05 -4.21 5.94
C VAL A 146 -8.50 -4.25 7.38
N LEU A 147 -8.85 -5.27 8.18
CA LEU A 147 -8.33 -5.40 9.55
C LEU A 147 -6.81 -5.62 9.57
N THR A 148 -6.27 -6.43 8.67
CA THR A 148 -4.82 -6.66 8.61
C THR A 148 -4.04 -5.41 8.23
N GLN A 149 -4.58 -4.55 7.37
CA GLN A 149 -4.00 -3.25 7.07
C GLN A 149 -3.91 -2.37 8.33
N TYR A 150 -4.97 -2.30 9.13
CA TYR A 150 -4.96 -1.55 10.39
C TYR A 150 -4.03 -2.17 11.45
N ILE A 151 -3.98 -3.51 11.57
CA ILE A 151 -3.07 -4.20 12.50
C ILE A 151 -1.60 -3.92 12.14
N ARG A 152 -1.28 -3.85 10.85
CA ARG A 152 0.05 -3.51 10.36
C ARG A 152 0.51 -2.14 10.87
N VAL A 153 -0.35 -1.13 10.78
CA VAL A 153 -0.05 0.24 11.23
C VAL A 153 -0.32 0.48 12.71
N ASP A 154 -0.91 -0.49 13.40
CA ASP A 154 -1.02 -0.52 14.87
C ASP A 154 0.27 -1.00 15.56
N GLY A 155 1.39 -1.08 14.81
CA GLY A 155 2.69 -1.50 15.30
C GLY A 155 2.90 -3.01 15.32
N GLN A 156 2.05 -3.79 14.61
CA GLN A 156 2.16 -5.25 14.56
C GLN A 156 2.23 -5.80 13.11
N PRO A 157 3.17 -5.29 12.28
CA PRO A 157 3.25 -5.69 10.87
C PRO A 157 3.60 -7.18 10.70
N ASN A 158 4.43 -7.73 11.58
CA ASN A 158 4.76 -9.16 11.56
C ASN A 158 3.53 -10.04 11.84
N PHE A 159 2.68 -9.65 12.79
CA PHE A 159 1.45 -10.38 13.07
C PHE A 159 0.52 -10.35 11.85
N ALA A 160 0.32 -9.19 11.24
CA ALA A 160 -0.50 -9.03 10.04
C ALA A 160 -0.01 -9.94 8.89
N SER A 161 1.30 -9.98 8.63
CA SER A 161 1.87 -10.84 7.58
C SER A 161 1.74 -12.32 7.89
N ILE A 162 2.03 -12.74 9.13
CA ILE A 162 1.89 -14.15 9.55
C ILE A 162 0.45 -14.64 9.36
N VAL A 163 -0.53 -13.83 9.72
CA VAL A 163 -1.94 -14.21 9.62
C VAL A 163 -2.38 -14.39 8.16
N ILE A 164 -1.94 -13.50 7.26
CA ILE A 164 -2.23 -13.62 5.81
C ILE A 164 -1.50 -14.84 5.21
N ILE A 165 -0.22 -15.03 5.53
CA ILE A 165 0.56 -16.17 5.04
C ILE A 165 -0.08 -17.49 5.53
N LEU A 166 -0.48 -17.55 6.80
CA LEU A 166 -1.18 -18.73 7.34
C LEU A 166 -2.50 -19.00 6.62
N ALA A 167 -3.28 -17.98 6.30
CA ALA A 167 -4.51 -18.13 5.54
C ALA A 167 -4.25 -18.74 4.15
N ASN A 168 -3.22 -18.26 3.44
CA ASN A 168 -2.83 -18.81 2.14
C ASN A 168 -2.28 -20.25 2.26
N VAL A 169 -1.48 -20.53 3.28
CA VAL A 169 -0.99 -21.91 3.53
C VAL A 169 -2.15 -22.86 3.83
N ILE A 170 -3.12 -22.45 4.65
CA ILE A 170 -4.33 -23.24 4.93
C ILE A 170 -5.12 -23.47 3.64
N ASN A 171 -5.32 -22.44 2.83
CA ASN A 171 -5.98 -22.53 1.53
C ASN A 171 -5.28 -23.55 0.63
N ILE A 172 -3.97 -23.44 0.38
CA ILE A 172 -3.18 -24.36 -0.45
C ILE A 172 -3.29 -25.81 0.04
N ILE A 173 -3.18 -26.04 1.35
CA ILE A 173 -3.28 -27.39 1.93
C ILE A 173 -4.69 -27.96 1.71
N LEU A 174 -5.73 -27.15 1.93
CA LEU A 174 -7.11 -27.59 1.78
C LEU A 174 -7.48 -27.80 0.31
N ASP A 175 -6.99 -26.95 -0.61
CA ASP A 175 -7.17 -27.16 -2.05
C ASP A 175 -6.60 -28.49 -2.50
N TYR A 176 -5.37 -28.81 -2.09
CA TYR A 176 -4.78 -30.12 -2.39
C TYR A 176 -5.62 -31.27 -1.82
N LEU A 177 -6.02 -31.19 -0.55
CA LEU A 177 -6.77 -32.25 0.12
C LEU A 177 -8.17 -32.43 -0.50
N PHE A 178 -8.89 -31.38 -0.75
CA PHE A 178 -10.26 -31.43 -1.26
C PHE A 178 -10.30 -31.85 -2.72
N LEU A 179 -9.46 -31.24 -3.56
CA LEU A 179 -9.42 -31.52 -4.99
C LEU A 179 -8.89 -32.93 -5.27
N SER A 180 -7.84 -33.38 -4.56
CA SER A 180 -7.34 -34.75 -4.70
C SER A 180 -8.33 -35.81 -4.21
N SER A 181 -9.24 -35.47 -3.29
CA SER A 181 -10.34 -36.35 -2.85
C SER A 181 -11.54 -36.34 -3.81
N GLY A 182 -11.53 -35.55 -4.89
CA GLY A 182 -12.60 -35.53 -5.88
C GLY A 182 -13.82 -34.66 -5.48
N MET A 183 -13.68 -33.71 -4.53
CA MET A 183 -14.80 -32.89 -4.07
C MET A 183 -15.30 -31.85 -5.11
N GLY A 184 -14.57 -31.67 -6.22
CA GLY A 184 -14.98 -30.81 -7.33
C GLY A 184 -14.78 -29.31 -7.09
N MET A 185 -15.29 -28.48 -8.02
CA MET A 185 -14.98 -27.04 -8.11
C MET A 185 -15.42 -26.22 -6.89
N ALA A 186 -16.52 -26.59 -6.23
CA ALA A 186 -16.99 -25.92 -5.01
C ALA A 186 -15.98 -25.99 -3.86
N SER A 187 -15.12 -27.00 -3.84
CA SER A 187 -14.13 -27.17 -2.77
C SER A 187 -12.98 -26.18 -2.85
N ALA A 188 -12.63 -25.69 -4.02
CA ALA A 188 -11.61 -24.64 -4.17
C ALA A 188 -12.06 -23.31 -3.52
N SER A 189 -13.30 -22.88 -3.76
CA SER A 189 -13.84 -21.72 -3.06
C SER A 189 -14.08 -21.96 -1.55
N LEU A 190 -14.35 -23.20 -1.14
CA LEU A 190 -14.45 -23.57 0.28
C LEU A 190 -13.09 -23.46 0.99
N ALA A 191 -12.01 -23.91 0.36
CA ALA A 191 -10.66 -23.80 0.92
C ALA A 191 -10.27 -22.34 1.14
N SER A 192 -10.52 -21.47 0.17
CA SER A 192 -10.32 -20.02 0.28
C SER A 192 -11.18 -19.41 1.40
N PHE A 193 -12.46 -19.78 1.48
CA PHE A 193 -13.36 -19.34 2.54
C PHE A 193 -12.88 -19.73 3.94
N ILE A 194 -12.38 -20.95 4.12
CA ILE A 194 -11.81 -21.41 5.41
C ILE A 194 -10.53 -20.64 5.73
N GLY A 195 -9.63 -20.48 4.76
CA GLY A 195 -8.38 -19.72 4.92
C GLY A 195 -8.63 -18.29 5.40
N TYR A 196 -9.50 -17.55 4.71
CA TYR A 196 -9.85 -16.17 5.11
C TYR A 196 -10.67 -16.11 6.39
N THR A 197 -11.47 -17.13 6.70
CA THR A 197 -12.16 -17.22 8.00
C THR A 197 -11.16 -17.37 9.14
N ALA A 198 -10.11 -18.17 8.96
CA ALA A 198 -9.03 -18.31 9.94
C ALA A 198 -8.27 -16.97 10.13
N CYS A 199 -8.00 -16.25 9.02
CA CYS A 199 -7.43 -14.91 9.05
C CYS A 199 -8.30 -13.95 9.86
N LEU A 200 -9.59 -13.87 9.55
CA LEU A 200 -10.53 -13.02 10.27
C LEU A 200 -10.60 -13.36 11.76
N ALA A 201 -10.64 -14.65 12.10
CA ALA A 201 -10.65 -15.09 13.48
C ALA A 201 -9.39 -14.63 14.24
N ALA A 202 -8.21 -14.73 13.64
CA ALA A 202 -6.97 -14.25 14.21
C ALA A 202 -6.99 -12.71 14.40
N CYS A 203 -7.49 -11.95 13.41
CA CYS A 203 -7.67 -10.50 13.54
C CYS A 203 -8.64 -10.13 14.68
N LEU A 204 -9.74 -10.88 14.84
CA LEU A 204 -10.70 -10.66 15.93
C LEU A 204 -10.10 -11.01 17.30
N ILE A 205 -9.18 -11.97 17.38
CA ILE A 205 -8.41 -12.24 18.62
C ILE A 205 -7.49 -11.06 18.92
N TYR A 206 -6.80 -10.51 17.91
CA TYR A 206 -5.97 -9.32 18.08
C TYR A 206 -6.77 -8.12 18.60
N ILE A 207 -8.00 -7.92 18.13
CA ILE A 207 -8.89 -6.84 18.60
C ILE A 207 -9.15 -6.91 20.14
N ARG A 208 -8.94 -8.07 20.78
CA ARG A 208 -9.03 -8.18 22.25
C ARG A 208 -7.76 -7.78 22.97
N ASN A 209 -6.65 -7.52 22.26
CA ASN A 209 -5.40 -7.09 22.86
C ASN A 209 -5.58 -5.69 23.51
N PRO A 210 -5.29 -5.51 24.80
CA PRO A 210 -5.39 -4.20 25.46
C PRO A 210 -4.39 -3.18 24.94
N LYS A 211 -3.25 -3.62 24.39
CA LYS A 211 -2.17 -2.78 23.84
C LYS A 211 -2.52 -2.15 22.48
N ARG A 212 -3.62 -2.56 21.82
CA ARG A 212 -4.06 -1.99 20.56
C ARG A 212 -4.41 -0.52 20.70
N THR A 213 -4.14 0.27 19.69
CA THR A 213 -4.44 1.71 19.68
C THR A 213 -5.75 2.04 18.96
N PHE A 214 -6.13 1.27 17.92
CA PHE A 214 -7.41 1.44 17.23
C PHE A 214 -8.55 0.76 17.99
N ARG A 215 -9.64 1.50 18.23
CA ARG A 215 -10.81 1.04 18.98
C ARG A 215 -12.10 1.36 18.26
N PHE A 216 -13.08 0.46 18.36
CA PHE A 216 -14.43 0.73 17.87
C PHE A 216 -15.12 1.79 18.71
N VAL A 217 -15.70 2.81 18.05
CA VAL A 217 -16.39 3.92 18.69
C VAL A 217 -17.80 4.10 18.12
N ARG A 218 -18.81 4.19 19.00
CA ARG A 218 -20.23 4.32 18.58
C ARG A 218 -20.51 5.61 17.84
N LYS A 219 -19.78 6.68 18.13
CA LYS A 219 -19.95 8.00 17.50
C LYS A 219 -19.74 7.96 15.98
N ALA A 220 -18.90 7.05 15.49
CA ALA A 220 -18.71 6.81 14.06
C ALA A 220 -19.98 6.31 13.35
N LEU A 221 -20.89 5.67 14.08
CA LEU A 221 -22.14 5.09 13.54
C LEU A 221 -23.30 6.10 13.50
N GLU A 222 -23.11 7.32 13.98
CA GLU A 222 -24.07 8.40 13.78
C GLU A 222 -24.19 8.71 12.29
N ILE A 223 -25.40 8.66 11.72
CA ILE A 223 -25.65 8.73 10.27
C ILE A 223 -24.88 9.88 9.60
N LYS A 224 -24.92 11.08 10.20
CA LYS A 224 -24.26 12.26 9.63
C LYS A 224 -22.74 12.12 9.62
N THR A 225 -22.14 11.62 10.71
CA THR A 225 -20.70 11.36 10.85
C THR A 225 -20.29 10.24 9.91
N PHE A 226 -21.02 9.13 9.88
CA PHE A 226 -20.75 7.97 9.05
C PHE A 226 -20.71 8.32 7.56
N ILE A 227 -21.72 9.07 7.07
CA ILE A 227 -21.77 9.47 5.66
C ILE A 227 -20.60 10.41 5.33
N LYS A 228 -20.33 11.41 6.20
CA LYS A 228 -19.25 12.36 5.96
C LYS A 228 -17.90 11.65 5.90
N GLU A 229 -17.55 10.88 6.94
CA GLU A 229 -16.28 10.16 7.02
C GLU A 229 -16.18 9.07 5.94
N GLY A 230 -17.28 8.41 5.60
CA GLY A 230 -17.33 7.45 4.51
C GLY A 230 -17.00 8.06 3.15
N ILE A 231 -17.51 9.25 2.85
CA ILE A 231 -17.17 9.98 1.61
C ILE A 231 -15.67 10.36 1.60
N GLU A 232 -15.12 10.79 2.75
CA GLU A 232 -13.70 11.12 2.87
C GLU A 232 -12.83 9.89 2.65
N ILE A 233 -13.17 8.74 3.25
CA ILE A 233 -12.49 7.46 3.04
C ILE A 233 -12.49 7.07 1.56
N ILE A 234 -13.66 7.08 0.92
CA ILE A 234 -13.80 6.75 -0.51
C ILE A 234 -12.95 7.70 -1.36
N LYS A 235 -12.96 8.99 -1.07
CA LYS A 235 -12.18 9.99 -1.82
C LYS A 235 -10.67 9.75 -1.72
N ILE A 236 -10.18 9.37 -0.53
CA ILE A 236 -8.74 9.11 -0.32
C ILE A 236 -8.35 7.76 -0.88
N GLY A 237 -9.13 6.70 -0.70
CA GLY A 237 -8.80 5.36 -1.19
C GLY A 237 -9.08 5.13 -2.68
N PHE A 238 -9.82 6.04 -3.34
CA PHE A 238 -10.18 5.87 -4.75
C PHE A 238 -8.98 5.78 -5.71
N PRO A 239 -7.89 6.57 -5.57
CA PRO A 239 -6.75 6.47 -6.47
C PRO A 239 -6.14 5.07 -6.50
N GLY A 240 -5.83 4.50 -5.33
CA GLY A 240 -5.31 3.14 -5.21
C GLY A 240 -6.29 2.10 -5.72
N ALA A 241 -7.55 2.15 -5.27
CA ALA A 241 -8.60 1.23 -5.69
C ALA A 241 -8.86 1.26 -7.21
N SER A 242 -8.73 2.44 -7.84
CA SER A 242 -8.96 2.60 -9.28
C SER A 242 -7.91 1.90 -10.14
N ILE A 243 -6.69 1.70 -9.64
CA ILE A 243 -5.62 1.00 -10.37
C ILE A 243 -6.10 -0.40 -10.76
N GLY A 244 -6.63 -1.18 -9.81
CA GLY A 244 -7.13 -2.53 -10.10
C GLY A 244 -8.24 -2.56 -11.16
N VAL A 245 -9.16 -1.58 -11.13
CA VAL A 245 -10.22 -1.45 -12.15
C VAL A 245 -9.61 -1.09 -13.50
N PHE A 246 -8.66 -0.18 -13.53
CA PHE A 246 -8.00 0.24 -14.78
C PHE A 246 -7.18 -0.91 -15.39
N ASP A 247 -6.53 -1.73 -14.57
CA ASP A 247 -5.78 -2.89 -15.03
C ASP A 247 -6.68 -3.90 -15.76
N VAL A 248 -7.86 -4.20 -15.24
CA VAL A 248 -8.83 -5.09 -15.92
C VAL A 248 -9.25 -4.52 -17.27
N ILE A 249 -9.63 -3.24 -17.32
CA ILE A 249 -10.03 -2.56 -18.55
C ILE A 249 -8.87 -2.55 -19.54
N PHE A 250 -7.68 -2.26 -19.06
CA PHE A 250 -6.46 -2.21 -19.86
C PHE A 250 -6.13 -3.57 -20.49
N VAL A 251 -6.07 -4.63 -19.67
CA VAL A 251 -5.78 -6.00 -20.13
C VAL A 251 -6.81 -6.46 -21.15
N TYR A 252 -8.10 -6.20 -20.93
CA TYR A 252 -9.16 -6.56 -21.87
C TYR A 252 -8.97 -5.88 -23.23
N ILE A 253 -8.71 -4.57 -23.26
CA ILE A 253 -8.51 -3.82 -24.51
C ILE A 253 -7.22 -4.25 -25.20
N MET A 254 -6.13 -4.46 -24.43
CA MET A 254 -4.85 -4.90 -24.97
C MET A 254 -4.91 -6.29 -25.57
N ASN A 255 -5.57 -7.25 -24.92
CA ASN A 255 -5.74 -8.59 -25.46
C ASN A 255 -6.50 -8.56 -26.80
N ALA A 256 -7.61 -7.78 -26.86
CA ALA A 256 -8.37 -7.64 -28.09
C ALA A 256 -7.54 -6.99 -29.22
N PHE A 257 -6.77 -5.95 -28.90
CA PHE A 257 -5.92 -5.26 -29.87
C PHE A 257 -4.78 -6.16 -30.38
N ILE A 258 -4.06 -6.82 -29.48
CA ILE A 258 -2.93 -7.69 -29.83
C ILE A 258 -3.41 -8.92 -30.62
N ALA A 259 -4.55 -9.51 -30.22
CA ALA A 259 -5.14 -10.63 -30.98
C ALA A 259 -5.48 -10.24 -32.42
N ALA A 260 -6.02 -9.03 -32.61
CA ALA A 260 -6.39 -8.54 -33.96
C ALA A 260 -5.17 -8.24 -34.84
N GLU A 261 -4.10 -7.66 -34.26
CA GLU A 261 -2.95 -7.14 -35.02
C GLU A 261 -1.78 -8.14 -35.14
N LEU A 262 -1.53 -8.96 -34.13
CA LEU A 262 -0.37 -9.89 -34.05
C LEU A 262 -0.78 -11.36 -33.90
N GLY A 263 -2.07 -11.65 -33.67
CA GLY A 263 -2.57 -13.01 -33.50
C GLY A 263 -1.99 -13.71 -32.26
N ASP A 264 -1.95 -15.04 -32.31
CA ASP A 264 -1.51 -15.88 -31.17
C ASP A 264 -0.05 -15.62 -30.77
N MET A 265 0.82 -15.31 -31.72
CA MET A 265 2.21 -14.97 -31.45
C MET A 265 2.32 -13.72 -30.56
N GLY A 266 1.54 -12.69 -30.88
CA GLY A 266 1.48 -11.45 -30.11
C GLY A 266 0.91 -11.68 -28.71
N LEU A 267 -0.19 -12.43 -28.58
CA LEU A 267 -0.81 -12.75 -27.29
C LEU A 267 0.13 -13.51 -26.37
N THR A 268 0.78 -14.56 -26.86
CA THR A 268 1.75 -15.34 -26.08
C THR A 268 2.92 -14.47 -25.61
N THR A 269 3.39 -13.56 -26.46
CA THR A 269 4.46 -12.62 -26.10
C THR A 269 3.99 -11.60 -25.06
N TYR A 270 2.76 -11.10 -25.19
CA TYR A 270 2.18 -10.16 -24.23
C TYR A 270 2.00 -10.79 -22.84
N MET A 271 1.52 -12.05 -22.78
CA MET A 271 1.43 -12.79 -21.52
C MET A 271 2.79 -12.89 -20.84
N LEU A 272 3.86 -13.21 -21.58
CA LEU A 272 5.21 -13.24 -21.04
C LEU A 272 5.68 -11.87 -20.50
N CYS A 273 5.30 -10.76 -21.15
CA CYS A 273 5.58 -9.43 -20.63
C CYS A 273 4.80 -9.14 -19.33
N MET A 274 3.54 -9.58 -19.25
CA MET A 274 2.72 -9.43 -18.03
C MET A 274 3.28 -10.27 -16.88
N ASP A 275 3.71 -11.49 -17.13
CA ASP A 275 4.36 -12.34 -16.13
C ASP A 275 5.65 -11.70 -15.59
N ALA A 276 6.45 -11.09 -16.47
CA ALA A 276 7.63 -10.32 -16.05
C ALA A 276 7.24 -9.12 -15.16
N LEU A 277 6.14 -8.46 -15.50
CA LEU A 277 5.60 -7.35 -14.71
C LEU A 277 5.16 -7.80 -13.32
N VAL A 278 4.57 -8.98 -13.17
CA VAL A 278 4.20 -9.54 -11.84
C VAL A 278 5.42 -9.62 -10.93
N ILE A 279 6.57 -10.09 -11.43
CA ILE A 279 7.81 -10.13 -10.62
C ILE A 279 8.26 -8.72 -10.25
N ALA A 280 8.25 -7.78 -11.21
CA ALA A 280 8.65 -6.40 -10.97
C ALA A 280 7.72 -5.71 -9.94
N SER A 281 6.42 -5.97 -10.01
CA SER A 281 5.40 -5.36 -9.16
C SER A 281 5.49 -5.78 -7.69
N ILE A 282 6.03 -6.95 -7.36
CA ILE A 282 6.17 -7.41 -5.97
C ILE A 282 6.91 -6.37 -5.13
N VAL A 283 8.04 -5.88 -5.64
CA VAL A 283 8.86 -4.90 -4.91
C VAL A 283 8.26 -3.51 -4.99
N ASP A 284 7.73 -3.12 -6.16
CA ASP A 284 7.12 -1.81 -6.36
C ASP A 284 5.88 -1.60 -5.48
N VAL A 285 4.96 -2.55 -5.48
CA VAL A 285 3.75 -2.53 -4.63
C VAL A 285 4.13 -2.58 -3.15
N GLY A 286 5.05 -3.48 -2.76
CA GLY A 286 5.49 -3.60 -1.36
C GLY A 286 6.10 -2.31 -0.81
N ILE A 287 6.92 -1.61 -1.60
CA ILE A 287 7.50 -0.32 -1.23
C ILE A 287 6.41 0.76 -1.18
N SER A 288 5.55 0.83 -2.16
CA SER A 288 4.48 1.83 -2.26
C SER A 288 3.49 1.72 -1.11
N GLU A 289 3.04 0.51 -0.76
CA GLU A 289 2.20 0.28 0.42
C GLU A 289 2.90 0.60 1.75
N THR A 290 4.21 0.36 1.83
CA THR A 290 5.00 0.76 3.01
C THR A 290 5.02 2.28 3.15
N LEU A 291 5.21 3.01 2.04
CA LEU A 291 5.18 4.47 2.04
C LEU A 291 3.82 5.02 2.46
N THR A 292 2.71 4.46 2.00
CA THR A 292 1.36 4.92 2.43
C THR A 292 1.11 4.74 3.93
N SER A 293 1.82 3.83 4.57
CA SER A 293 1.75 3.62 6.02
C SER A 293 2.59 4.61 6.82
N ILE A 294 3.71 5.09 6.27
CA ILE A 294 4.69 5.93 6.99
C ILE A 294 4.56 7.41 6.64
N VAL A 295 4.35 7.73 5.36
CA VAL A 295 4.31 9.11 4.85
C VAL A 295 3.30 10.00 5.59
N PRO A 296 2.05 9.57 5.89
CA PRO A 296 1.07 10.39 6.58
C PRO A 296 1.62 11.00 7.87
N ILE A 297 2.37 10.20 8.63
CA ILE A 297 2.87 10.59 9.96
C ILE A 297 3.97 11.64 9.85
N TYR A 298 4.96 11.39 8.98
CA TYR A 298 6.08 12.33 8.82
C TYR A 298 5.65 13.61 8.11
N TYR A 299 4.70 13.50 7.17
CA TYR A 299 4.16 14.66 6.46
C TYR A 299 3.31 15.55 7.37
N ALA A 300 2.40 14.97 8.17
CA ALA A 300 1.56 15.70 9.13
C ALA A 300 2.38 16.41 10.22
N LYS A 301 3.54 15.85 10.58
CA LYS A 301 4.49 16.43 11.54
C LYS A 301 5.52 17.37 10.90
N HIS A 302 5.42 17.66 9.61
CA HIS A 302 6.40 18.47 8.87
C HIS A 302 7.86 17.98 8.98
N ASP A 303 8.04 16.68 9.26
CA ASP A 303 9.35 16.06 9.36
C ASP A 303 9.89 15.71 7.97
N TYR A 304 10.17 16.76 7.21
CA TYR A 304 10.57 16.65 5.82
C TYR A 304 11.95 16.04 5.62
N ALA A 305 12.80 16.05 6.64
CA ALA A 305 14.13 15.43 6.57
C ALA A 305 14.02 13.90 6.51
N ASN A 306 13.29 13.30 7.46
CA ASN A 306 12.99 11.87 7.47
C ASN A 306 12.18 11.46 6.23
N LEU A 307 11.20 12.27 5.84
CA LEU A 307 10.37 12.03 4.65
C LEU A 307 11.21 11.94 3.37
N LYS A 308 12.10 12.91 3.11
CA LYS A 308 13.02 12.89 1.96
C LYS A 308 13.94 11.68 1.98
N HIS A 309 14.43 11.30 3.17
CA HIS A 309 15.27 10.14 3.36
C HIS A 309 14.54 8.84 3.00
N LEU A 310 13.31 8.66 3.49
CA LEU A 310 12.46 7.51 3.19
C LEU A 310 12.14 7.39 1.70
N ILE A 311 11.78 8.49 1.03
CA ILE A 311 11.55 8.52 -0.41
C ILE A 311 12.83 8.13 -1.18
N LYS A 312 13.99 8.65 -0.75
CA LYS A 312 15.27 8.32 -1.38
C LYS A 312 15.61 6.83 -1.27
N ILE A 313 15.43 6.23 -0.09
CA ILE A 313 15.68 4.79 0.11
C ILE A 313 14.70 3.97 -0.74
N SER A 314 13.42 4.32 -0.74
CA SER A 314 12.40 3.65 -1.54
C SER A 314 12.74 3.66 -3.02
N LEU A 315 13.05 4.83 -3.57
CA LEU A 315 13.50 4.98 -4.96
C LEU A 315 14.76 4.15 -5.24
N MET A 316 15.76 4.19 -4.34
CA MET A 316 16.99 3.44 -4.53
C MET A 316 16.75 1.93 -4.55
N LEU A 317 15.94 1.40 -3.63
CA LEU A 317 15.62 -0.03 -3.59
C LEU A 317 14.85 -0.47 -4.83
N SER A 318 13.82 0.27 -5.24
CA SER A 318 13.04 -0.01 -6.46
C SER A 318 13.93 0.02 -7.70
N VAL A 319 14.78 1.05 -7.85
CA VAL A 319 15.71 1.17 -9.00
C VAL A 319 16.71 0.02 -9.04
N VAL A 320 17.30 -0.35 -7.89
CA VAL A 320 18.26 -1.47 -7.83
C VAL A 320 17.59 -2.77 -8.28
N PHE A 321 16.40 -3.07 -7.77
CA PHE A 321 15.68 -4.29 -8.12
C PHE A 321 15.25 -4.29 -9.60
N ALA A 322 14.61 -3.22 -10.08
CA ALA A 322 14.18 -3.11 -11.47
C ALA A 322 15.36 -3.15 -12.45
N THR A 323 16.50 -2.54 -12.09
CA THR A 323 17.72 -2.63 -12.89
C THR A 323 18.25 -4.06 -12.95
N ALA A 324 18.28 -4.77 -11.81
CA ALA A 324 18.72 -6.15 -11.77
C ALA A 324 17.84 -7.06 -12.64
N LEU A 325 16.51 -6.90 -12.57
CA LEU A 325 15.57 -7.66 -13.39
C LEU A 325 15.72 -7.32 -14.88
N THR A 326 15.81 -6.04 -15.23
CA THR A 326 16.04 -5.60 -16.62
C THR A 326 17.36 -6.16 -17.15
N LEU A 327 18.46 -6.05 -16.39
CA LEU A 327 19.75 -6.61 -16.79
C LEU A 327 19.70 -8.14 -16.95
N PHE A 328 18.99 -8.85 -16.08
CA PHE A 328 18.80 -10.29 -16.20
C PHE A 328 18.12 -10.66 -17.53
N ILE A 329 17.07 -9.95 -17.93
CA ILE A 329 16.36 -10.15 -19.22
C ILE A 329 17.28 -9.83 -20.41
N TRP A 330 18.14 -8.81 -20.31
CA TRP A 330 19.03 -8.41 -21.40
C TRP A 330 20.26 -9.32 -21.55
N VAL A 331 20.85 -9.76 -20.44
CA VAL A 331 22.10 -10.55 -20.43
C VAL A 331 21.82 -12.03 -20.63
N TRP A 332 20.70 -12.53 -20.09
CA TRP A 332 20.38 -13.96 -20.17
C TRP A 332 18.89 -14.19 -20.52
N PRO A 333 18.48 -13.78 -21.75
CA PRO A 333 17.10 -13.92 -22.20
C PRO A 333 16.60 -15.37 -22.23
N ASP A 334 17.45 -16.32 -22.66
CA ASP A 334 17.08 -17.74 -22.67
C ASP A 334 16.81 -18.28 -21.27
N GLY A 335 17.55 -17.82 -20.25
CA GLY A 335 17.29 -18.16 -18.85
C GLY A 335 15.98 -17.58 -18.37
N PHE A 336 15.63 -16.35 -18.77
CA PHE A 336 14.33 -15.75 -18.47
C PHE A 336 13.17 -16.54 -19.11
N LEU A 337 13.26 -16.86 -20.41
CA LEU A 337 12.26 -17.67 -21.10
C LEU A 337 12.10 -19.06 -20.47
N ALA A 338 13.20 -19.65 -19.99
CA ALA A 338 13.20 -20.97 -19.34
C ALA A 338 12.44 -20.97 -18.01
N LEU A 339 12.40 -19.84 -17.26
CA LEU A 339 11.63 -19.72 -16.03
C LEU A 339 10.12 -19.95 -16.27
N TYR A 340 9.63 -19.55 -17.43
CA TYR A 340 8.23 -19.70 -17.81
C TYR A 340 7.97 -20.95 -18.66
N ASN A 341 8.94 -21.86 -18.76
CA ASN A 341 8.87 -23.06 -19.61
C ASN A 341 8.39 -22.74 -21.04
N PHE A 342 8.90 -21.63 -21.58
CA PHE A 342 8.47 -21.10 -22.88
C PHE A 342 8.86 -22.07 -23.99
N GLY A 343 7.88 -22.89 -24.42
CA GLY A 343 8.08 -23.97 -25.39
C GLY A 343 8.02 -23.56 -26.84
N HIS A 344 7.63 -22.31 -27.16
CA HIS A 344 7.42 -21.81 -28.50
C HIS A 344 8.72 -21.32 -29.15
N LYS A 345 9.60 -22.25 -29.53
CA LYS A 345 10.92 -21.94 -30.11
C LYS A 345 10.85 -21.08 -31.35
N ASP A 346 9.79 -21.24 -32.15
CA ASP A 346 9.61 -20.52 -33.43
C ASP A 346 9.40 -19.01 -33.22
N ILE A 347 8.89 -18.59 -32.08
CA ILE A 347 8.62 -17.19 -31.74
C ILE A 347 9.56 -16.65 -30.66
N ALA A 348 10.50 -17.45 -30.17
CA ALA A 348 11.39 -17.08 -29.07
C ALA A 348 12.17 -15.78 -29.37
N GLY A 349 12.66 -15.59 -30.57
CA GLY A 349 13.36 -14.36 -30.96
C GLY A 349 12.47 -13.10 -30.89
N PHE A 350 11.22 -13.20 -31.33
CA PHE A 350 10.25 -12.11 -31.25
C PHE A 350 9.89 -11.81 -29.79
N ALA A 351 9.61 -12.85 -29.01
CA ALA A 351 9.27 -12.71 -27.59
C ALA A 351 10.43 -12.11 -26.77
N THR A 352 11.67 -12.55 -27.01
CA THR A 352 12.87 -11.98 -26.39
C THR A 352 12.98 -10.49 -26.68
N HIS A 353 12.89 -10.08 -27.94
CA HIS A 353 12.98 -8.68 -28.35
C HIS A 353 11.89 -7.83 -27.69
N ALA A 354 10.66 -8.32 -27.69
CA ALA A 354 9.52 -7.66 -27.08
C ALA A 354 9.70 -7.45 -25.57
N VAL A 355 10.08 -8.50 -24.83
CA VAL A 355 10.30 -8.42 -23.38
C VAL A 355 11.48 -7.51 -23.04
N GLN A 356 12.54 -7.51 -23.85
CA GLN A 356 13.66 -6.58 -23.69
C GLN A 356 13.20 -5.11 -23.81
N LEU A 357 12.44 -4.76 -24.84
CA LEU A 357 11.88 -3.41 -25.01
C LEU A 357 10.92 -3.06 -23.87
N TYR A 358 10.06 -3.99 -23.49
CA TYR A 358 9.10 -3.82 -22.42
C TYR A 358 9.77 -3.64 -21.05
N SER A 359 10.92 -4.28 -20.80
CA SER A 359 11.61 -4.26 -19.51
C SER A 359 12.04 -2.86 -19.03
N PHE A 360 12.20 -1.90 -19.94
CA PHE A 360 12.43 -0.50 -19.56
C PHE A 360 11.25 0.11 -18.79
N PHE A 361 10.04 -0.44 -18.97
CA PHE A 361 8.87 -0.05 -18.18
C PHE A 361 9.11 -0.26 -16.70
N PHE A 362 9.76 -1.34 -16.26
CA PHE A 362 10.05 -1.61 -14.84
C PHE A 362 10.85 -0.50 -14.16
N LEU A 363 11.76 0.14 -14.90
CA LEU A 363 12.56 1.25 -14.38
C LEU A 363 11.78 2.57 -14.39
N LEU A 364 11.05 2.82 -15.46
CA LEU A 364 10.40 4.12 -15.68
C LEU A 364 9.06 4.24 -14.95
N SER A 365 8.43 3.12 -14.56
CA SER A 365 7.19 3.09 -13.76
C SER A 365 7.40 3.40 -12.28
N ILE A 366 8.63 3.24 -11.75
CA ILE A 366 8.93 3.41 -10.31
C ILE A 366 8.49 4.77 -9.78
N LEU A 367 8.88 5.85 -10.45
CA LEU A 367 8.57 7.20 -9.97
C LEU A 367 7.08 7.54 -10.09
N PRO A 368 6.37 7.27 -11.21
CA PRO A 368 4.92 7.40 -11.29
C PRO A 368 4.18 6.62 -10.20
N SER A 369 4.55 5.35 -9.99
CA SER A 369 3.94 4.48 -8.99
C SER A 369 4.11 5.05 -7.58
N ILE A 370 5.34 5.34 -7.15
CA ILE A 370 5.63 5.95 -5.85
C ILE A 370 4.86 7.26 -5.67
N LEU A 371 4.76 8.10 -6.69
CA LEU A 371 4.04 9.38 -6.61
C LEU A 371 2.53 9.20 -6.47
N VAL A 372 1.92 8.18 -7.10
CA VAL A 372 0.48 7.88 -6.91
C VAL A 372 0.19 7.64 -5.44
N PHE A 373 0.89 6.69 -4.82
CA PHE A 373 0.71 6.34 -3.41
C PHE A 373 1.16 7.46 -2.46
N TYR A 374 2.20 8.20 -2.81
CA TYR A 374 2.63 9.37 -2.05
C TYR A 374 1.56 10.46 -2.01
N TYR A 375 0.99 10.83 -3.18
CA TYR A 375 -0.07 11.84 -3.24
C TYR A 375 -1.35 11.40 -2.54
N GLU A 376 -1.64 10.10 -2.55
CA GLU A 376 -2.72 9.51 -1.76
C GLU A 376 -2.45 9.68 -0.25
N ALA A 377 -1.25 9.35 0.20
CA ALA A 377 -0.81 9.43 1.59
C ALA A 377 -0.84 10.86 2.18
N ILE A 378 -0.58 11.88 1.34
CA ILE A 378 -0.67 13.30 1.74
C ILE A 378 -2.04 13.94 1.42
N GLU A 379 -3.08 13.13 1.20
CA GLU A 379 -4.45 13.53 0.91
C GLU A 379 -4.65 14.35 -0.38
N ARG A 380 -3.69 14.32 -1.31
CA ARG A 380 -3.81 14.92 -2.65
C ARG A 380 -4.46 13.93 -3.65
N SER A 381 -5.61 13.35 -3.26
CA SER A 381 -6.28 12.27 -3.98
C SER A 381 -6.59 12.58 -5.45
N VAL A 382 -6.96 13.82 -5.77
CA VAL A 382 -7.23 14.22 -7.18
C VAL A 382 -5.97 14.11 -8.02
N LEU A 383 -4.82 14.55 -7.50
CA LEU A 383 -3.55 14.48 -8.21
C LEU A 383 -3.10 13.02 -8.38
N SER A 384 -3.28 12.20 -7.34
CA SER A 384 -3.04 10.76 -7.38
C SER A 384 -3.92 10.07 -8.42
N THR A 385 -5.24 10.35 -8.44
CA THR A 385 -6.18 9.78 -9.44
C THR A 385 -5.81 10.18 -10.87
N VAL A 386 -5.48 11.45 -11.10
CA VAL A 386 -5.06 11.90 -12.44
C VAL A 386 -3.80 11.17 -12.90
N LEU A 387 -2.81 11.06 -12.02
CA LEU A 387 -1.57 10.37 -12.35
C LEU A 387 -1.80 8.87 -12.58
N SER A 388 -2.55 8.19 -11.69
CA SER A 388 -2.87 6.77 -11.86
C SER A 388 -3.61 6.51 -13.17
N THR A 389 -4.65 7.28 -13.48
CA THR A 389 -5.42 7.15 -14.74
C THR A 389 -4.55 7.36 -15.98
N LEU A 390 -3.67 8.35 -15.94
CA LEU A 390 -2.78 8.65 -17.08
C LEU A 390 -1.79 7.51 -17.31
N TYR A 391 -1.12 7.05 -16.27
CA TYR A 391 0.00 6.13 -16.44
C TYR A 391 -0.43 4.66 -16.55
N THR A 392 -1.57 4.26 -15.96
CA THR A 392 -2.04 2.86 -16.02
C THR A 392 -3.00 2.59 -17.18
N LEU A 393 -3.77 3.58 -17.65
CA LEU A 393 -4.83 3.35 -18.62
C LEU A 393 -4.67 4.21 -19.89
N VAL A 394 -4.80 5.54 -19.74
CA VAL A 394 -5.00 6.43 -20.90
C VAL A 394 -3.78 6.50 -21.79
N LEU A 395 -2.61 6.77 -21.24
CA LEU A 395 -1.39 6.94 -22.03
C LEU A 395 -0.89 5.62 -22.62
N PRO A 396 -0.83 4.49 -21.88
CA PRO A 396 -0.44 3.23 -22.49
C PRO A 396 -1.32 2.84 -23.67
N LEU A 397 -2.66 2.88 -23.54
CA LEU A 397 -3.57 2.54 -24.64
C LEU A 397 -3.42 3.48 -25.83
N THR A 398 -3.34 4.79 -25.58
CA THR A 398 -3.20 5.78 -26.66
C THR A 398 -1.87 5.60 -27.40
N LEU A 399 -0.77 5.41 -26.64
CA LEU A 399 0.56 5.29 -27.21
C LEU A 399 0.78 3.94 -27.91
N VAL A 400 0.18 2.86 -27.41
CA VAL A 400 0.19 1.56 -28.11
C VAL A 400 -0.41 1.73 -29.50
N TYR A 401 -1.60 2.32 -29.60
CA TYR A 401 -2.25 2.55 -30.89
C TYR A 401 -1.42 3.48 -31.80
N LEU A 402 -0.91 4.59 -31.27
CA LEU A 402 -0.12 5.55 -32.05
C LEU A 402 1.22 4.96 -32.51
N LEU A 403 1.99 4.36 -31.62
CA LEU A 403 3.32 3.84 -31.95
C LEU A 403 3.25 2.57 -32.80
N TYR A 404 2.23 1.73 -32.63
CA TYR A 404 1.99 0.61 -33.54
C TYR A 404 1.82 1.08 -34.99
N ASN A 405 1.03 2.13 -35.21
CA ASN A 405 0.84 2.68 -36.56
C ASN A 405 2.10 3.38 -37.12
N LEU A 406 3.04 3.79 -36.28
CA LEU A 406 4.27 4.48 -36.70
C LEU A 406 5.43 3.53 -36.95
N ILE A 407 5.64 2.56 -36.08
CA ILE A 407 6.83 1.69 -36.05
C ILE A 407 6.50 0.19 -35.98
N GLY A 408 5.23 -0.19 -36.12
CA GLY A 408 4.78 -1.58 -36.13
C GLY A 408 4.79 -2.21 -34.73
N SER A 409 5.06 -3.53 -34.67
CA SER A 409 4.99 -4.32 -33.42
C SER A 409 5.86 -3.78 -32.27
N ASP A 410 7.04 -3.24 -32.58
CA ASP A 410 7.92 -2.66 -31.56
C ASP A 410 7.25 -1.49 -30.83
N GLY A 411 6.37 -0.76 -31.53
CA GLY A 411 5.58 0.32 -30.97
C GLY A 411 4.70 -0.11 -29.79
N ILE A 412 4.20 -1.34 -29.78
CA ILE A 412 3.41 -1.88 -28.69
C ILE A 412 4.25 -1.93 -27.40
N TRP A 413 5.44 -2.51 -27.49
CA TRP A 413 6.31 -2.74 -26.34
C TRP A 413 6.97 -1.45 -25.81
N ILE A 414 7.31 -0.52 -26.70
CA ILE A 414 7.90 0.78 -26.36
C ILE A 414 6.84 1.74 -25.79
N ALA A 415 5.57 1.56 -26.10
CA ALA A 415 4.51 2.43 -25.62
C ALA A 415 4.45 2.50 -24.07
N PHE A 416 4.73 1.40 -23.38
CA PHE A 416 4.71 1.35 -21.92
C PHE A 416 5.78 2.23 -21.28
N PRO A 417 7.07 2.08 -21.58
CA PRO A 417 8.08 2.99 -21.01
C PRO A 417 7.87 4.46 -21.43
N VAL A 418 7.41 4.72 -22.67
CA VAL A 418 7.11 6.08 -23.13
C VAL A 418 5.92 6.67 -22.37
N SER A 419 4.90 5.88 -22.04
CA SER A 419 3.74 6.33 -21.26
C SER A 419 4.16 6.86 -19.87
N CYS A 420 5.12 6.22 -19.23
CA CYS A 420 5.69 6.69 -17.96
C CYS A 420 6.38 8.05 -18.10
N ILE A 421 7.17 8.24 -19.15
CA ILE A 421 7.85 9.51 -19.41
C ILE A 421 6.83 10.62 -19.66
N VAL A 422 5.84 10.37 -20.51
CA VAL A 422 4.80 11.36 -20.83
C VAL A 422 3.96 11.69 -19.60
N SER A 423 3.55 10.68 -18.82
CA SER A 423 2.80 10.91 -17.57
C SER A 423 3.60 11.76 -16.59
N MET A 424 4.91 11.52 -16.45
CA MET A 424 5.78 12.32 -15.59
C MET A 424 5.92 13.77 -16.07
N ILE A 425 6.01 14.01 -17.38
CA ILE A 425 6.03 15.37 -17.93
C ILE A 425 4.72 16.10 -17.58
N ILE A 426 3.57 15.44 -17.79
CA ILE A 426 2.26 16.02 -17.48
C ILE A 426 2.15 16.33 -16.00
N ILE A 427 2.55 15.41 -15.11
CA ILE A 427 2.45 15.62 -13.67
C ILE A 427 3.37 16.73 -13.19
N VAL A 428 4.60 16.83 -13.73
CA VAL A 428 5.53 17.92 -13.39
C VAL A 428 4.92 19.29 -13.78
N ILE A 429 4.31 19.38 -14.97
CA ILE A 429 3.63 20.59 -15.41
C ILE A 429 2.45 20.90 -14.48
N THR A 430 1.62 19.90 -14.17
CA THR A 430 0.45 20.06 -13.30
C THR A 430 0.86 20.54 -11.90
N VAL A 431 1.87 19.91 -11.31
CA VAL A 431 2.39 20.31 -10.00
C VAL A 431 2.95 21.73 -10.02
N LYS A 432 3.69 22.12 -11.06
CA LYS A 432 4.17 23.50 -11.20
C LYS A 432 3.02 24.52 -11.28
N VAL A 433 1.95 24.20 -12.02
CA VAL A 433 0.75 25.04 -12.09
C VAL A 433 0.06 25.14 -10.73
N MET A 434 -0.02 24.05 -9.98
CA MET A 434 -0.57 24.05 -8.61
C MET A 434 0.29 24.89 -7.67
N GLN A 435 1.60 24.79 -7.74
CA GLN A 435 2.54 25.60 -6.94
C GLN A 435 2.45 27.09 -7.22
N MET A 436 2.11 27.50 -8.44
CA MET A 436 1.82 28.92 -8.72
C MET A 436 0.59 29.44 -7.97
N ARG A 437 -0.35 28.56 -7.61
CA ARG A 437 -1.55 28.90 -6.81
C ARG A 437 -1.31 28.72 -5.30
N GLU A 438 -0.42 27.81 -4.94
CA GLU A 438 -0.04 27.50 -3.55
C GLU A 438 1.49 27.66 -3.38
N PRO A 439 2.02 28.89 -3.36
CA PRO A 439 3.47 29.16 -3.43
C PRO A 439 4.26 28.67 -2.20
N LYS A 440 3.57 28.33 -1.11
CA LYS A 440 4.20 27.75 0.08
C LYS A 440 4.83 26.37 -0.18
N TYR A 441 4.38 25.63 -1.19
CA TYR A 441 4.91 24.32 -1.52
C TYR A 441 6.00 24.42 -2.59
N SER A 442 7.10 23.72 -2.34
CA SER A 442 8.18 23.49 -3.30
C SER A 442 8.28 22.00 -3.63
N THR A 443 8.90 21.63 -4.73
CA THR A 443 9.15 20.26 -5.17
C THR A 443 7.89 19.46 -5.56
N LEU A 444 8.09 18.32 -6.23
CA LEU A 444 7.03 17.36 -6.57
C LEU A 444 6.34 16.75 -5.33
N PHE A 445 6.98 16.84 -4.17
CA PHE A 445 6.52 16.23 -2.92
C PHE A 445 5.72 17.19 -2.02
N PHE A 446 5.33 18.38 -2.53
CA PHE A 446 4.54 19.37 -1.78
C PHE A 446 5.13 19.69 -0.40
N ILE A 447 6.44 19.85 -0.33
CA ILE A 447 7.14 20.23 0.88
C ILE A 447 7.04 21.75 1.06
N GLU A 448 6.67 22.22 2.25
CA GLU A 448 6.58 23.65 2.56
C GLU A 448 7.99 24.25 2.67
N HIS A 449 8.28 25.20 1.78
CA HIS A 449 9.61 25.82 1.69
C HIS A 449 10.01 26.50 3.00
N ASP A 450 9.10 27.28 3.58
CA ASP A 450 9.36 28.07 4.78
C ASP A 450 9.63 27.21 6.02
N LEU A 451 9.14 25.96 6.05
CA LEU A 451 9.34 25.06 7.17
C LEU A 451 10.64 24.23 7.06
N ILE A 452 11.23 24.12 5.88
CA ILE A 452 12.49 23.36 5.73
C ILE A 452 13.61 23.98 6.57
N ASP A 453 13.74 25.32 6.52
CA ASP A 453 14.78 26.04 7.24
C ASP A 453 14.42 26.26 8.73
N LYS A 454 13.14 26.12 9.07
CA LYS A 454 12.59 26.28 10.44
C LYS A 454 12.50 24.95 11.19
N THR A 455 12.84 23.82 10.55
CA THR A 455 12.84 22.49 11.18
C THR A 455 14.24 21.98 11.39
N ARG A 456 14.53 21.43 12.57
CA ARG A 456 15.81 20.79 12.86
C ARG A 456 15.60 19.52 13.66
N ASN A 457 16.21 18.42 13.18
CA ASN A 457 16.17 17.11 13.83
C ASN A 457 17.44 16.89 14.62
N PHE A 458 17.28 16.33 15.82
CA PHE A 458 18.34 15.91 16.73
C PHE A 458 18.13 14.44 17.07
N ALA A 459 19.22 13.71 17.15
CA ALA A 459 19.24 12.28 17.43
C ALA A 459 19.90 12.03 18.77
N LEU A 460 19.10 11.81 19.80
CA LEU A 460 19.58 11.68 21.18
C LEU A 460 19.78 10.20 21.53
N THR A 461 20.89 9.91 22.19
CA THR A 461 21.21 8.58 22.74
C THR A 461 21.77 8.75 24.15
N ASP A 462 21.70 7.69 24.96
CA ASP A 462 22.22 7.68 26.34
C ASP A 462 23.67 8.15 26.48
N ASN A 463 24.45 8.04 25.41
CA ASN A 463 25.90 8.29 25.42
C ASN A 463 26.31 9.55 24.64
N ASP A 464 25.37 10.31 24.08
CA ASP A 464 25.68 11.49 23.25
C ASP A 464 25.11 12.79 23.86
N GLU A 465 25.79 13.25 24.92
CA GLU A 465 25.48 14.55 25.55
C GLU A 465 25.58 15.73 24.57
N LYS A 466 26.41 15.59 23.51
CA LYS A 466 26.65 16.64 22.54
C LYS A 466 25.42 16.98 21.70
N GLU A 467 24.72 15.99 21.16
CA GLU A 467 23.47 16.22 20.38
C GLU A 467 22.37 16.84 21.28
N ARG A 468 22.33 16.43 22.54
CA ARG A 468 21.43 17.01 23.53
C ARG A 468 21.74 18.49 23.80
N GLU A 469 23.03 18.82 24.03
CA GLU A 469 23.48 20.19 24.19
C GLU A 469 23.19 21.04 22.96
N GLU A 470 23.40 20.50 21.75
CA GLU A 470 23.07 21.19 20.49
C GLU A 470 21.57 21.46 20.36
N CYS A 471 20.72 20.51 20.74
CA CYS A 471 19.26 20.71 20.78
C CYS A 471 18.87 21.82 21.75
N MET A 472 19.40 21.79 22.96
CA MET A 472 19.13 22.80 23.97
C MET A 472 19.65 24.19 23.58
N GLN A 473 20.84 24.26 22.96
CA GLN A 473 21.39 25.50 22.44
C GLN A 473 20.52 26.05 21.30
N HIS A 474 20.01 25.16 20.44
CA HIS A 474 19.10 25.57 19.35
C HIS A 474 17.80 26.16 19.88
N LEU A 475 17.17 25.54 20.89
CA LEU A 475 15.98 26.06 21.56
C LEU A 475 16.22 27.46 22.16
N LYS A 476 17.37 27.67 22.81
CA LYS A 476 17.77 28.99 23.34
C LYS A 476 17.96 30.02 22.22
N ASN A 477 18.54 29.63 21.09
CA ASN A 477 18.71 30.51 19.93
C ASN A 477 17.38 30.94 19.31
N LEU A 478 16.33 30.11 19.45
CA LEU A 478 14.96 30.44 19.05
C LEU A 478 14.19 31.28 20.09
N ASN A 479 14.87 31.75 21.15
CA ASN A 479 14.29 32.48 22.27
C ASN A 479 13.23 31.68 23.04
N ALA A 480 13.40 30.35 23.14
CA ALA A 480 12.62 29.54 24.05
C ALA A 480 12.87 29.98 25.51
N ASN A 481 11.80 30.09 26.28
CA ASN A 481 11.91 30.49 27.67
C ASN A 481 12.59 29.39 28.53
N GLU A 482 13.09 29.78 29.70
CA GLU A 482 13.85 28.89 30.58
C GLU A 482 13.02 27.70 31.07
N GLU A 483 11.72 27.91 31.29
CA GLU A 483 10.78 26.86 31.68
C GLU A 483 10.63 25.80 30.57
N PHE A 484 10.48 26.23 29.30
CA PHE A 484 10.38 25.32 28.16
C PHE A 484 11.64 24.48 28.02
N CYS A 485 12.82 25.10 28.12
CA CYS A 485 14.10 24.41 28.06
C CYS A 485 14.26 23.39 29.20
N ASN A 486 13.90 23.77 30.44
CA ASN A 486 13.99 22.89 31.60
C ASN A 486 13.04 21.68 31.45
N ASN A 487 11.81 21.92 31.00
CA ASN A 487 10.85 20.84 30.75
C ASN A 487 11.30 19.91 29.61
N ALA A 488 11.86 20.45 28.52
CA ALA A 488 12.43 19.66 27.45
C ALA A 488 13.54 18.72 27.95
N ASN A 489 14.46 19.25 28.76
CA ASN A 489 15.49 18.43 29.41
C ASN A 489 14.89 17.34 30.31
N LYS A 490 13.89 17.69 31.13
CA LYS A 490 13.22 16.72 31.99
C LYS A 490 12.50 15.63 31.20
N ILE A 491 11.91 15.95 30.05
CA ILE A 491 11.29 14.95 29.15
C ILE A 491 12.37 13.97 28.66
N PHE A 492 13.52 14.48 28.20
CA PHE A 492 14.63 13.63 27.76
C PHE A 492 15.14 12.74 28.89
N ASP A 493 15.31 13.28 30.11
CA ASP A 493 15.76 12.49 31.26
C ASP A 493 14.78 11.35 31.56
N VAL A 494 13.48 11.64 31.65
CA VAL A 494 12.45 10.61 31.90
C VAL A 494 12.43 9.55 30.84
N ILE A 495 12.56 9.91 29.55
CA ILE A 495 12.58 8.92 28.44
C ILE A 495 13.83 8.05 28.52
N LEU A 496 15.00 8.64 28.75
CA LEU A 496 16.27 7.91 28.77
C LEU A 496 16.41 7.04 30.02
N GLU A 497 15.94 7.51 31.19
CA GLU A 497 15.96 6.74 32.43
C GLU A 497 14.99 5.54 32.42
N THR A 498 13.82 5.70 31.79
CA THR A 498 12.81 4.64 31.74
C THR A 498 13.08 3.58 30.67
N ASN A 499 13.96 3.85 29.69
CA ASN A 499 14.31 2.95 28.63
C ASN A 499 15.78 2.51 28.75
N PRO A 500 16.09 1.35 29.36
CA PRO A 500 17.47 0.94 29.57
C PRO A 500 18.18 0.60 28.25
N HIS A 501 19.40 1.12 28.15
CA HIS A 501 20.45 0.80 27.18
C HIS A 501 20.04 0.66 25.70
N GLY A 502 20.22 1.73 24.96
CA GLY A 502 20.16 1.74 23.50
C GLY A 502 18.89 2.35 22.92
N THR A 503 18.05 2.99 23.73
CA THR A 503 16.90 3.76 23.25
C THR A 503 17.39 4.95 22.45
N TYR A 504 16.83 5.05 21.28
CA TYR A 504 17.07 6.12 20.34
C TYR A 504 15.91 7.10 20.38
N VAL A 505 16.21 8.36 20.63
CA VAL A 505 15.21 9.42 20.70
C VAL A 505 15.46 10.41 19.57
N GLU A 506 14.48 10.63 18.74
CA GLU A 506 14.49 11.68 17.73
C GLU A 506 13.70 12.87 18.24
N ALA A 507 14.34 14.04 18.31
CA ALA A 507 13.71 15.30 18.67
C ALA A 507 13.67 16.21 17.45
N LEU A 508 12.47 16.57 17.00
CA LEU A 508 12.21 17.52 15.92
C LEU A 508 11.80 18.85 16.53
N VAL A 509 12.58 19.88 16.33
CA VAL A 509 12.26 21.26 16.71
C VAL A 509 11.70 21.98 15.49
N ILE A 510 10.51 22.56 15.63
CA ILE A 510 9.85 23.34 14.57
C ILE A 510 9.63 24.76 15.09
N ASP A 511 10.17 25.73 14.37
CA ASP A 511 10.05 27.15 14.66
C ASP A 511 8.89 27.76 13.87
N TYR A 512 7.66 27.69 14.39
CA TYR A 512 6.54 28.42 13.81
C TYR A 512 6.57 29.90 14.18
N ASP A 513 5.89 30.73 13.38
CA ASP A 513 5.86 32.18 13.63
C ASP A 513 5.31 32.56 15.01
N LYS A 514 4.36 31.76 15.53
CA LYS A 514 3.66 32.02 16.81
C LYS A 514 4.00 31.03 17.93
N SER A 515 4.72 29.97 17.64
CA SER A 515 5.04 28.93 18.61
C SER A 515 6.30 28.18 18.23
N ILE A 516 6.93 27.54 19.22
CA ILE A 516 7.98 26.55 19.05
C ILE A 516 7.41 25.21 19.45
N HIS A 517 7.52 24.20 18.56
CA HIS A 517 7.12 22.84 18.81
C HIS A 517 8.35 21.95 18.95
N LEU A 518 8.33 21.11 19.95
CA LEU A 518 9.29 20.04 20.16
C LEU A 518 8.54 18.72 20.04
N ASP A 519 8.71 18.05 18.91
CA ASP A 519 8.16 16.71 18.66
C ASP A 519 9.23 15.67 18.95
N ILE A 520 8.96 14.76 19.87
CA ILE A 520 9.88 13.70 20.30
C ILE A 520 9.32 12.35 19.89
N LYS A 521 10.14 11.54 19.23
CA LYS A 521 9.82 10.17 18.83
C LYS A 521 10.81 9.23 19.49
N TYR A 522 10.33 8.14 20.07
CA TYR A 522 11.20 7.10 20.64
C TYR A 522 10.53 5.74 20.60
N ASP A 523 11.37 4.70 20.52
CA ASP A 523 10.94 3.32 20.58
C ASP A 523 10.93 2.87 22.06
N GLY A 524 9.78 2.39 22.56
CA GLY A 524 9.65 2.01 23.96
C GLY A 524 8.24 1.54 24.33
N GLU A 525 8.07 0.87 25.47
CA GLU A 525 6.79 0.34 25.91
C GLU A 525 5.83 1.45 26.38
N GLN A 526 4.51 1.21 26.28
CA GLN A 526 3.46 2.14 26.74
C GLN A 526 3.56 2.54 28.22
N GLU A 527 4.16 1.69 29.04
CA GLU A 527 4.37 1.99 30.47
C GLU A 527 5.19 3.25 30.68
N ASN A 528 6.10 3.56 29.75
CA ASN A 528 6.94 4.75 29.81
C ASN A 528 6.15 6.06 29.60
N LEU A 529 5.03 6.02 28.85
CA LEU A 529 4.11 7.15 28.74
C LEU A 529 3.40 7.48 30.07
N ASN A 530 3.16 6.50 30.91
CA ASN A 530 2.53 6.74 32.24
C ASN A 530 3.48 7.50 33.15
N HIS A 531 4.77 7.20 33.13
CA HIS A 531 5.77 7.95 33.90
C HIS A 531 5.86 9.42 33.45
N LEU A 532 5.74 9.69 32.16
CA LEU A 532 5.67 11.07 31.66
C LEU A 532 4.40 11.79 32.14
N LYS A 533 3.24 11.11 32.10
CA LYS A 533 1.97 11.69 32.60
C LYS A 533 2.01 12.02 34.08
N GLU A 534 2.72 11.23 34.88
CA GLU A 534 2.90 11.47 36.31
C GLU A 534 3.84 12.65 36.62
N ASN A 535 4.80 12.91 35.74
CA ASN A 535 5.84 13.92 35.92
C ASN A 535 5.48 15.30 35.36
N PHE A 536 4.43 15.41 34.55
CA PHE A 536 4.03 16.66 33.89
C PHE A 536 2.54 16.95 34.13
N PRO A 537 2.14 18.24 34.27
CA PRO A 537 0.75 18.63 34.37
C PRO A 537 -0.11 18.15 33.21
N GLU A 538 -1.35 17.79 33.49
CA GLU A 538 -2.31 17.36 32.46
C GLU A 538 -2.51 18.47 31.41
N GLY A 539 -2.42 18.13 30.15
CA GLY A 539 -2.56 19.06 29.00
C GLY A 539 -1.30 19.80 28.60
N LEU A 540 -0.17 19.67 29.30
CA LEU A 540 1.10 20.29 28.91
C LEU A 540 1.74 19.57 27.74
N LEU A 541 1.61 18.25 27.69
CA LEU A 541 2.16 17.40 26.65
C LEU A 541 1.03 16.67 25.92
N LYS A 542 1.17 16.53 24.59
CA LYS A 542 0.32 15.65 23.81
C LYS A 542 1.08 14.35 23.52
N TYR A 543 0.41 13.21 23.58
CA TYR A 543 1.02 11.91 23.37
C TYR A 543 0.20 11.07 22.41
N ALA A 544 0.88 10.30 21.57
CA ALA A 544 0.28 9.24 20.77
C ALA A 544 1.28 8.10 20.56
N GLU A 545 0.76 6.89 20.46
CA GLU A 545 1.51 5.76 19.92
C GLU A 545 1.15 5.62 18.43
N VAL A 546 2.14 5.64 17.57
CA VAL A 546 1.96 5.61 16.11
C VAL A 546 2.98 4.65 15.51
N LEU A 547 2.54 3.69 14.72
CA LEU A 547 3.40 2.64 14.13
C LEU A 547 4.27 1.89 15.17
N GLY A 548 3.77 1.74 16.41
CA GLY A 548 4.53 1.10 17.48
C GLY A 548 5.70 1.91 18.05
N PHE A 549 5.79 3.22 17.78
CA PHE A 549 6.66 4.13 18.51
C PHE A 549 5.85 5.21 19.22
N ASN A 550 6.42 5.73 20.30
CA ASN A 550 5.80 6.81 21.07
C ASN A 550 6.15 8.16 20.45
N THR A 551 5.17 9.03 20.34
CA THR A 551 5.36 10.42 19.93
C THR A 551 4.80 11.37 20.98
N ILE A 552 5.57 12.42 21.30
CA ILE A 552 5.23 13.45 22.28
C ILE A 552 5.37 14.79 21.58
N GLU A 553 4.40 15.68 21.78
CA GLU A 553 4.48 17.06 21.35
C GLU A 553 4.45 17.98 22.56
N TYR A 554 5.44 18.85 22.66
CA TYR A 554 5.54 19.92 23.61
C TYR A 554 5.60 21.27 22.90
N GLU A 555 4.63 22.14 23.17
CA GLU A 555 4.44 23.42 22.50
C GLU A 555 4.70 24.58 23.46
N MET A 556 5.42 25.61 22.97
CA MET A 556 5.55 26.92 23.62
C MET A 556 5.01 28.00 22.69
N LYS A 557 4.08 28.82 23.16
CA LYS A 557 3.65 30.03 22.44
C LYS A 557 4.70 31.12 22.58
N LYS A 558 5.05 31.76 21.48
CA LYS A 558 5.91 32.94 21.49
C LYS A 558 5.11 34.14 22.01
N SER A 559 5.72 34.91 22.91
CA SER A 559 5.11 36.12 23.50
C SER A 559 5.04 37.26 22.45
#